data_a9a24d42f2f3b54223e5b255e272d84e
#
_entry.id   a9a24d42f2f3b54223e5b255e272d84e
#
_cell.length_a   1.000
_cell.length_b   1.000
_cell.length_c   1.000
_cell.angle_alpha   90.00
_cell.angle_beta   90.00
_cell.angle_gamma   90.00
#
_symmetry.space_group_name_H-M   'P 1'
#
loop_
_entity.id
_entity.type
_entity.pdbx_description
1 polymer ?
#
loop_
_entity_poly.entity_id
_entity_poly.type
_entity_poly.pdbx_seq_one_letter_code
_entity_poly.pdbx_strand_id
1 'polypeptide(L)'
;MPKPSVNQVTVKTGGKLYIAGEYSVLTAGQTALIQFIPIFMSAEVKEAPSTQLSSDMFDYSVGREPDANYALIQEALNTFEAFCGDKLPSLDLSITGKLERDGVKFGIGSSGSVVVLTLKALAAALQKDLSKDILFKLASYTLLKQGDNGSMGDLACIVYEDLVSYRSFDRVKIAELIDQTTLSELLEKDWGYRIRPVVPALKAHFLVGWTKQAAISKDMVKMAKSRISSQYLTETEVAVQDAIKALETGDKTLLKSSLQAVSDQLESLSPDIYVDKLKKLKEAEQGLDAIAKSSGAGGGDCGIAFAVDQASRDTLVERWQQEGIELLYEV
;
A
#
# COMPACT_ATOMS: atom_id res chain seq x y z
N MET A 1 38.59 2.96 -10.86
CA MET A 1 37.48 2.30 -11.57
C MET A 1 36.70 3.38 -12.30
N PRO A 2 36.18 3.16 -13.53
CA PRO A 2 35.30 4.14 -14.17
C PRO A 2 34.10 4.42 -13.26
N LYS A 3 33.68 5.68 -13.16
CA LYS A 3 32.45 6.03 -12.43
C LYS A 3 31.29 5.23 -13.03
N PRO A 4 30.37 4.65 -12.22
CA PRO A 4 29.20 3.99 -12.76
C PRO A 4 28.41 5.02 -13.61
N SER A 5 28.11 4.64 -14.84
CA SER A 5 27.27 5.46 -15.73
C SER A 5 25.81 5.41 -15.25
N VAL A 6 25.12 6.53 -15.31
CA VAL A 6 23.68 6.61 -15.06
C VAL A 6 22.95 6.49 -16.37
N ASN A 7 22.16 5.45 -16.55
CA ASN A 7 21.31 5.31 -17.72
C ASN A 7 20.07 6.19 -17.56
N GLN A 8 19.62 6.80 -18.65
CA GLN A 8 18.32 7.43 -18.66
C GLN A 8 17.23 6.35 -18.70
N VAL A 9 16.38 6.35 -17.70
CA VAL A 9 15.31 5.37 -17.54
C VAL A 9 14.03 6.02 -17.05
N THR A 10 12.90 5.42 -17.41
CA THR A 10 11.59 5.74 -16.84
C THR A 10 10.98 4.47 -16.28
N VAL A 11 10.56 4.51 -15.01
CA VAL A 11 9.88 3.40 -14.34
C VAL A 11 8.54 3.88 -13.77
N LYS A 12 7.65 2.92 -13.51
CA LYS A 12 6.32 3.20 -12.95
C LYS A 12 6.06 2.31 -11.74
N THR A 13 5.21 2.80 -10.84
CA THR A 13 4.60 1.98 -9.80
C THR A 13 3.17 2.44 -9.52
N GLY A 14 2.31 1.52 -9.11
CA GLY A 14 0.92 1.82 -8.76
C GLY A 14 0.72 1.98 -7.26
N GLY A 15 -0.55 1.95 -6.86
CA GLY A 15 -0.99 1.96 -5.47
C GLY A 15 -1.50 0.60 -5.00
N LYS A 16 -2.18 0.60 -3.86
CA LYS A 16 -2.79 -0.59 -3.25
C LYS A 16 -4.04 -0.26 -2.46
N LEU A 17 -4.90 -1.27 -2.26
CA LEU A 17 -6.01 -1.20 -1.31
C LEU A 17 -6.12 -2.50 -0.50
N TYR A 18 -6.46 -2.38 0.77
CA TYR A 18 -6.73 -3.53 1.61
C TYR A 18 -8.10 -4.12 1.28
N ILE A 19 -8.16 -5.44 1.13
CA ILE A 19 -9.41 -6.20 1.04
C ILE A 19 -9.80 -6.68 2.45
N ALA A 20 -8.82 -7.17 3.22
CA ALA A 20 -9.04 -7.67 4.57
C ALA A 20 -7.75 -7.57 5.40
N GLY A 21 -7.88 -7.54 6.73
CA GLY A 21 -6.74 -7.53 7.65
C GLY A 21 -6.25 -6.13 8.01
N GLU A 22 -7.02 -5.10 7.71
CA GLU A 22 -6.76 -3.74 8.19
C GLU A 22 -6.64 -3.75 9.72
N TYR A 23 -5.78 -2.90 10.26
CA TYR A 23 -5.46 -2.81 11.69
C TYR A 23 -4.84 -4.08 12.32
N SER A 24 -5.40 -5.28 12.10
CA SER A 24 -4.82 -6.52 12.65
C SER A 24 -3.38 -6.73 12.17
N VAL A 25 -3.11 -6.45 10.90
CA VAL A 25 -1.77 -6.56 10.28
C VAL A 25 -0.72 -5.64 10.90
N LEU A 26 -1.12 -4.67 11.72
CA LEU A 26 -0.21 -3.89 12.55
C LEU A 26 0.42 -4.72 13.68
N THR A 27 -0.14 -5.87 14.00
CA THR A 27 0.42 -6.84 14.95
C THR A 27 1.25 -7.88 14.17
N ALA A 28 2.48 -8.11 14.62
CA ALA A 28 3.38 -9.07 13.99
C ALA A 28 2.74 -10.46 13.90
N GLY A 29 2.92 -11.13 12.77
CA GLY A 29 2.37 -12.45 12.51
C GLY A 29 0.92 -12.49 12.01
N GLN A 30 0.23 -11.35 11.96
CA GLN A 30 -1.12 -11.25 11.38
C GLN A 30 -1.06 -11.09 9.86
N THR A 31 -2.11 -11.55 9.19
CA THR A 31 -2.21 -11.56 7.73
C THR A 31 -3.14 -10.46 7.22
N ALA A 32 -2.83 -9.92 6.06
CA ALA A 32 -3.72 -9.06 5.27
C ALA A 32 -3.81 -9.55 3.83
N LEU A 33 -4.96 -9.31 3.20
CA LEU A 33 -5.21 -9.48 1.78
C LEU A 33 -5.27 -8.11 1.13
N ILE A 34 -4.38 -7.84 0.14
CA ILE A 34 -4.14 -6.51 -0.39
C ILE A 34 -4.11 -6.56 -1.92
N GLN A 35 -4.89 -5.70 -2.56
CA GLN A 35 -5.00 -5.59 -4.02
C GLN A 35 -4.13 -4.46 -4.55
N PHE A 36 -3.34 -4.75 -5.57
CA PHE A 36 -2.62 -3.75 -6.35
C PHE A 36 -3.58 -2.92 -7.21
N ILE A 37 -3.37 -1.61 -7.24
CA ILE A 37 -4.19 -0.67 -8.01
C ILE A 37 -3.30 -0.01 -9.06
N PRO A 38 -3.53 -0.25 -10.37
CA PRO A 38 -2.69 0.24 -11.46
C PRO A 38 -2.98 1.71 -11.83
N ILE A 39 -3.07 2.57 -10.83
CA ILE A 39 -3.03 4.03 -10.98
C ILE A 39 -1.60 4.45 -10.69
N PHE A 40 -0.88 4.88 -11.73
CA PHE A 40 0.57 4.92 -11.72
C PHE A 40 1.15 6.30 -11.41
N MET A 41 2.24 6.28 -10.63
CA MET A 41 3.27 7.30 -10.59
C MET A 41 4.44 6.87 -11.48
N SER A 42 5.19 7.83 -12.01
CA SER A 42 6.37 7.57 -12.84
C SER A 42 7.59 8.29 -12.27
N ALA A 43 8.75 7.67 -12.37
CA ALA A 43 10.02 8.30 -12.08
C ALA A 43 10.93 8.26 -13.32
N GLU A 44 11.50 9.38 -13.66
CA GLU A 44 12.58 9.49 -14.63
C GLU A 44 13.88 9.75 -13.92
N VAL A 45 14.93 9.00 -14.30
CA VAL A 45 16.32 9.21 -13.82
C VAL A 45 17.21 9.43 -15.00
N LYS A 46 18.12 10.40 -14.92
CA LYS A 46 19.19 10.66 -15.90
C LYS A 46 20.44 11.17 -15.21
N GLU A 47 21.57 11.10 -15.91
CA GLU A 47 22.82 11.70 -15.43
C GLU A 47 22.72 13.21 -15.33
N ALA A 48 23.34 13.80 -14.30
CA ALA A 48 23.35 15.24 -14.08
C ALA A 48 24.68 15.69 -13.44
N PRO A 49 25.07 16.97 -13.60
CA PRO A 49 26.28 17.52 -12.97
C PRO A 49 26.25 17.50 -11.44
N SER A 50 25.05 17.64 -10.86
CA SER A 50 24.77 17.54 -9.43
C SER A 50 23.47 16.79 -9.21
N THR A 51 23.32 16.13 -8.05
CA THR A 51 22.06 15.46 -7.73
C THR A 51 20.94 16.47 -7.55
N GLN A 52 19.83 16.23 -8.28
CA GLN A 52 18.59 16.96 -8.17
C GLN A 52 17.41 16.01 -8.02
N LEU A 53 16.50 16.35 -7.14
CA LEU A 53 15.26 15.63 -6.88
C LEU A 53 14.09 16.57 -7.10
N SER A 54 13.12 16.16 -7.90
CA SER A 54 11.92 16.95 -8.21
C SER A 54 10.66 16.08 -8.15
N SER A 55 9.54 16.70 -7.86
CA SER A 55 8.24 16.05 -7.85
C SER A 55 7.18 17.06 -8.30
N ASP A 56 6.19 16.60 -9.06
CA ASP A 56 5.03 17.43 -9.44
C ASP A 56 4.10 17.76 -8.25
N MET A 57 4.38 17.26 -7.05
CA MET A 57 3.74 17.66 -5.80
C MET A 57 4.23 19.01 -5.29
N PHE A 58 5.41 19.47 -5.72
CA PHE A 58 6.07 20.68 -5.25
C PHE A 58 6.57 21.52 -6.45
N ASP A 59 6.63 22.84 -6.27
CA ASP A 59 7.06 23.81 -7.30
C ASP A 59 8.58 24.10 -7.26
N TYR A 60 9.34 23.29 -6.49
CA TYR A 60 10.80 23.41 -6.35
C TYR A 60 11.48 22.04 -6.39
N SER A 61 12.77 22.05 -6.66
CA SER A 61 13.64 20.88 -6.61
C SER A 61 14.67 21.03 -5.48
N VAL A 62 15.18 19.90 -4.99
CA VAL A 62 16.18 19.86 -3.93
C VAL A 62 17.39 19.01 -4.33
N GLY A 63 18.51 19.20 -3.64
CA GLY A 63 19.69 18.35 -3.76
C GLY A 63 19.74 17.28 -2.67
N ARG A 64 20.96 17.10 -2.12
CA ARG A 64 21.23 16.17 -1.01
C ARG A 64 20.96 16.77 0.38
N GLU A 65 20.84 18.08 0.47
CA GLU A 65 20.53 18.73 1.75
C GLU A 65 19.13 18.33 2.21
N PRO A 66 18.96 18.02 3.52
CA PRO A 66 17.70 17.53 4.04
C PRO A 66 16.53 18.48 3.79
N ASP A 67 15.44 17.96 3.27
CA ASP A 67 14.20 18.66 3.05
C ASP A 67 13.01 17.81 3.49
N ALA A 68 12.13 18.37 4.31
CA ALA A 68 11.01 17.63 4.91
C ALA A 68 10.01 17.10 3.85
N ASN A 69 9.80 17.82 2.76
CA ASN A 69 8.89 17.41 1.69
C ASN A 69 9.48 16.29 0.82
N TYR A 70 10.81 16.23 0.73
CA TYR A 70 11.54 15.22 -0.05
C TYR A 70 12.14 14.10 0.82
N ALA A 71 11.87 14.06 2.12
CA ALA A 71 12.50 13.15 3.07
C ALA A 71 12.41 11.67 2.66
N LEU A 72 11.27 11.21 2.12
CA LEU A 72 11.11 9.83 1.66
C LEU A 72 11.99 9.50 0.46
N ILE A 73 12.10 10.41 -0.50
CA ILE A 73 12.94 10.26 -1.70
C ILE A 73 14.41 10.27 -1.30
N GLN A 74 14.81 11.22 -0.43
CA GLN A 74 16.18 11.36 0.06
C GLN A 74 16.60 10.13 0.88
N GLU A 75 15.74 9.62 1.77
CA GLU A 75 16.07 8.41 2.53
C GLU A 75 16.10 7.17 1.66
N ALA A 76 15.24 7.03 0.65
CA ALA A 76 15.33 5.93 -0.31
C ALA A 76 16.66 5.96 -1.09
N LEU A 77 17.13 7.15 -1.45
CA LEU A 77 18.43 7.34 -2.10
C LEU A 77 19.59 6.98 -1.16
N ASN A 78 19.55 7.41 0.12
CA ASN A 78 20.54 7.03 1.13
C ASN A 78 20.55 5.51 1.39
N THR A 79 19.37 4.89 1.47
CA THR A 79 19.22 3.43 1.61
C THR A 79 19.85 2.71 0.42
N PHE A 80 19.63 3.21 -0.80
CA PHE A 80 20.20 2.61 -1.99
C PHE A 80 21.73 2.79 -2.07
N GLU A 81 22.28 3.92 -1.60
CA GLU A 81 23.74 4.11 -1.43
C GLU A 81 24.32 3.08 -0.45
N ALA A 82 23.68 2.91 0.70
CA ALA A 82 24.11 1.92 1.69
C ALA A 82 24.06 0.48 1.13
N PHE A 83 23.06 0.17 0.31
CA PHE A 83 22.94 -1.10 -0.38
C PHE A 83 24.05 -1.30 -1.42
N CYS A 84 24.44 -0.28 -2.17
CA CYS A 84 25.53 -0.35 -3.15
C CYS A 84 26.92 -0.39 -2.49
N GLY A 85 27.06 0.06 -1.24
CA GLY A 85 28.33 0.21 -0.54
C GLY A 85 29.18 1.41 -1.01
N ASP A 86 28.67 2.21 -1.93
CA ASP A 86 29.34 3.36 -2.53
C ASP A 86 28.37 4.52 -2.72
N LYS A 87 28.91 5.75 -2.75
CA LYS A 87 28.11 6.94 -3.12
C LYS A 87 27.61 6.84 -4.54
N LEU A 88 26.36 7.16 -4.73
CA LEU A 88 25.76 7.21 -6.06
C LEU A 88 26.36 8.36 -6.89
N PRO A 89 26.47 8.20 -8.21
CA PRO A 89 26.81 9.29 -9.12
C PRO A 89 25.74 10.38 -9.03
N SER A 90 26.11 11.59 -9.46
CA SER A 90 25.16 12.69 -9.56
C SER A 90 24.09 12.39 -10.60
N LEU A 91 22.82 12.58 -10.23
CA LEU A 91 21.67 12.25 -11.07
C LEU A 91 20.54 13.26 -10.88
N ASP A 92 19.69 13.38 -11.88
CA ASP A 92 18.42 14.06 -11.80
C ASP A 92 17.31 13.00 -11.73
N LEU A 93 16.55 13.01 -10.64
CA LEU A 93 15.41 12.12 -10.41
C LEU A 93 14.14 12.97 -10.32
N SER A 94 13.21 12.75 -11.23
CA SER A 94 11.93 13.43 -11.30
C SER A 94 10.77 12.45 -11.11
N ILE A 95 9.87 12.74 -10.16
CA ILE A 95 8.67 11.94 -9.91
C ILE A 95 7.45 12.72 -10.37
N THR A 96 6.59 12.04 -11.15
CA THR A 96 5.33 12.58 -11.67
C THR A 96 4.18 11.60 -11.51
N GLY A 97 2.95 12.10 -11.51
CA GLY A 97 1.75 11.30 -11.36
C GLY A 97 1.23 11.32 -9.93
N LYS A 98 0.35 12.26 -9.64
CA LYS A 98 -0.27 12.40 -8.33
C LYS A 98 -1.32 11.30 -8.11
N LEU A 99 -1.25 10.61 -6.97
CA LEU A 99 -2.31 9.70 -6.53
C LEU A 99 -3.44 10.47 -5.82
N GLU A 100 -3.86 11.54 -6.47
CA GLU A 100 -4.90 12.46 -5.99
C GLU A 100 -5.61 13.13 -7.17
N ARG A 101 -6.76 13.75 -6.89
CA ARG A 101 -7.47 14.61 -7.85
C ARG A 101 -8.04 15.81 -7.12
N ASP A 102 -7.87 17.00 -7.69
CA ASP A 102 -8.33 18.27 -7.11
C ASP A 102 -7.84 18.51 -5.67
N GLY A 103 -6.61 18.07 -5.36
CA GLY A 103 -6.00 18.17 -4.03
C GLY A 103 -6.51 17.16 -3.01
N VAL A 104 -7.37 16.21 -3.40
CA VAL A 104 -7.87 15.15 -2.54
C VAL A 104 -7.22 13.82 -2.92
N LYS A 105 -6.50 13.21 -1.98
CA LYS A 105 -5.83 11.93 -2.18
C LYS A 105 -6.82 10.79 -2.39
N PHE A 106 -6.43 9.81 -3.21
CA PHE A 106 -7.21 8.58 -3.37
C PHE A 106 -7.08 7.62 -2.18
N GLY A 107 -6.04 7.77 -1.34
CA GLY A 107 -5.79 6.87 -0.21
C GLY A 107 -5.20 5.51 -0.60
N ILE A 108 -4.61 5.41 -1.77
CA ILE A 108 -4.07 4.15 -2.32
C ILE A 108 -2.58 3.93 -2.05
N GLY A 109 -2.01 4.55 -1.01
CA GLY A 109 -0.65 4.25 -0.52
C GLY A 109 0.47 5.03 -1.18
N SER A 110 0.28 6.34 -1.40
CA SER A 110 1.26 7.20 -2.10
C SER A 110 2.67 7.21 -1.47
N SER A 111 2.80 7.19 -0.14
CA SER A 111 4.11 7.18 0.52
C SER A 111 4.92 5.93 0.19
N GLY A 112 4.29 4.74 0.31
CA GLY A 112 4.93 3.48 -0.09
C GLY A 112 5.27 3.46 -1.58
N SER A 113 4.37 3.98 -2.44
CA SER A 113 4.61 4.07 -3.88
C SER A 113 5.82 4.93 -4.22
N VAL A 114 6.01 6.09 -3.58
CA VAL A 114 7.18 6.97 -3.78
C VAL A 114 8.49 6.26 -3.42
N VAL A 115 8.53 5.56 -2.27
CA VAL A 115 9.74 4.85 -1.83
C VAL A 115 10.09 3.72 -2.80
N VAL A 116 9.14 2.85 -3.14
CA VAL A 116 9.36 1.74 -4.07
C VAL A 116 9.75 2.26 -5.46
N LEU A 117 9.08 3.31 -5.95
CA LEU A 117 9.36 3.93 -7.22
C LEU A 117 10.80 4.47 -7.29
N THR A 118 11.24 5.17 -6.24
CA THR A 118 12.60 5.72 -6.13
C THR A 118 13.64 4.60 -6.18
N LEU A 119 13.46 3.54 -5.39
CA LEU A 119 14.39 2.39 -5.37
C LEU A 119 14.42 1.65 -6.72
N LYS A 120 13.26 1.43 -7.36
CA LYS A 120 13.18 0.83 -8.70
C LYS A 120 13.89 1.68 -9.75
N ALA A 121 13.71 3.01 -9.69
CA ALA A 121 14.31 3.94 -10.63
C ALA A 121 15.86 3.97 -10.50
N LEU A 122 16.37 4.02 -9.27
CA LEU A 122 17.80 3.96 -9.00
C LEU A 122 18.41 2.62 -9.44
N ALA A 123 17.74 1.51 -9.15
CA ALA A 123 18.17 0.18 -9.55
C ALA A 123 18.28 0.07 -11.09
N ALA A 124 17.25 0.50 -11.80
CA ALA A 124 17.22 0.48 -13.26
C ALA A 124 18.32 1.40 -13.87
N ALA A 125 18.45 2.64 -13.34
CA ALA A 125 19.44 3.61 -13.83
C ALA A 125 20.88 3.14 -13.63
N LEU A 126 21.16 2.42 -12.55
CA LEU A 126 22.50 1.91 -12.20
C LEU A 126 22.69 0.42 -12.53
N GLN A 127 21.78 -0.17 -13.31
CA GLN A 127 21.84 -1.56 -13.76
C GLN A 127 22.03 -2.55 -12.61
N LYS A 128 21.33 -2.31 -11.48
CA LYS A 128 21.30 -3.22 -10.34
C LYS A 128 20.04 -4.06 -10.40
N ASP A 129 20.21 -5.38 -10.39
CA ASP A 129 19.09 -6.30 -10.29
C ASP A 129 18.62 -6.42 -8.84
N LEU A 130 17.36 -6.17 -8.58
CA LEU A 130 16.73 -6.31 -7.27
C LEU A 130 15.65 -7.39 -7.33
N SER A 131 15.83 -8.46 -6.55
CA SER A 131 14.71 -9.36 -6.32
C SER A 131 13.56 -8.62 -5.59
N LYS A 132 12.34 -9.12 -5.74
CA LYS A 132 11.18 -8.54 -5.01
C LYS A 132 11.40 -8.55 -3.49
N ASP A 133 12.05 -9.58 -2.96
CA ASP A 133 12.39 -9.69 -1.54
C ASP A 133 13.35 -8.58 -1.09
N ILE A 134 14.43 -8.36 -1.82
CA ILE A 134 15.38 -7.28 -1.52
C ILE A 134 14.73 -5.91 -1.67
N LEU A 135 13.94 -5.68 -2.71
CA LEU A 135 13.22 -4.41 -2.90
C LEU A 135 12.25 -4.15 -1.75
N PHE A 136 11.51 -5.17 -1.29
CA PHE A 136 10.61 -5.05 -0.14
C PHE A 136 11.39 -4.71 1.15
N LYS A 137 12.51 -5.38 1.41
CA LYS A 137 13.36 -5.10 2.58
C LYS A 137 13.94 -3.69 2.53
N LEU A 138 14.48 -3.25 1.38
CA LEU A 138 15.01 -1.89 1.21
C LEU A 138 13.92 -0.82 1.42
N ALA A 139 12.74 -1.01 0.84
CA ALA A 139 11.63 -0.08 1.02
C ALA A 139 11.15 -0.03 2.48
N SER A 140 11.04 -1.19 3.13
CA SER A 140 10.68 -1.28 4.55
C SER A 140 11.76 -0.64 5.46
N TYR A 141 13.02 -0.89 5.18
CA TYR A 141 14.15 -0.26 5.87
C TYR A 141 14.08 1.27 5.77
N THR A 142 13.83 1.79 4.56
CA THR A 142 13.68 3.24 4.33
C THR A 142 12.58 3.85 5.21
N LEU A 143 11.39 3.22 5.25
CA LEU A 143 10.28 3.73 6.06
C LEU A 143 10.56 3.60 7.57
N LEU A 144 11.14 2.50 8.02
CA LEU A 144 11.50 2.30 9.43
C LEU A 144 12.51 3.36 9.92
N LYS A 145 13.50 3.73 9.11
CA LYS A 145 14.43 4.83 9.39
C LYS A 145 13.75 6.20 9.48
N GLN A 146 12.65 6.39 8.77
CA GLN A 146 11.81 7.59 8.86
C GLN A 146 10.83 7.54 10.05
N GLY A 147 10.89 6.50 10.89
CA GLY A 147 10.01 6.34 12.06
C GLY A 147 8.58 5.91 11.68
N ASP A 148 8.37 5.37 10.49
CA ASP A 148 7.06 4.85 10.09
C ASP A 148 6.73 3.56 10.87
N ASN A 149 5.56 3.55 11.51
CA ASN A 149 5.05 2.43 12.29
C ASN A 149 3.92 1.67 11.57
N GLY A 150 3.77 1.88 10.26
CA GLY A 150 2.83 1.16 9.40
C GLY A 150 3.11 -0.35 9.34
N SER A 151 2.21 -1.10 8.75
CA SER A 151 2.34 -2.56 8.65
C SER A 151 3.36 -3.03 7.62
N MET A 152 3.77 -2.17 6.69
CA MET A 152 4.53 -2.48 5.47
C MET A 152 3.77 -3.36 4.45
N GLY A 153 2.47 -3.57 4.67
CA GLY A 153 1.63 -4.33 3.74
C GLY A 153 1.41 -3.60 2.41
N ASP A 154 1.39 -2.28 2.43
CA ASP A 154 1.38 -1.45 1.22
C ASP A 154 2.63 -1.70 0.37
N LEU A 155 3.81 -1.71 0.96
CA LEU A 155 5.06 -2.03 0.27
C LEU A 155 5.04 -3.44 -0.32
N ALA A 156 4.55 -4.42 0.44
CA ALA A 156 4.43 -5.80 -0.04
C ALA A 156 3.61 -5.88 -1.33
N CYS A 157 2.45 -5.25 -1.34
CA CYS A 157 1.56 -5.24 -2.50
C CYS A 157 2.15 -4.46 -3.69
N ILE A 158 2.72 -3.28 -3.43
CA ILE A 158 3.29 -2.41 -4.47
C ILE A 158 4.53 -3.06 -5.12
N VAL A 159 5.38 -3.74 -4.34
CA VAL A 159 6.58 -4.43 -4.85
C VAL A 159 6.21 -5.66 -5.70
N TYR A 160 5.17 -6.39 -5.29
CA TYR A 160 4.74 -7.59 -6.02
C TYR A 160 3.85 -7.25 -7.23
N GLU A 161 3.20 -6.09 -7.24
CA GLU A 161 2.28 -5.61 -8.29
C GLU A 161 1.14 -6.60 -8.57
N ASP A 162 0.57 -7.18 -7.50
CA ASP A 162 -0.39 -8.28 -7.58
C ASP A 162 -1.40 -8.22 -6.43
N LEU A 163 -2.43 -9.06 -6.48
CA LEU A 163 -3.21 -9.42 -5.31
C LEU A 163 -2.35 -10.30 -4.39
N VAL A 164 -2.07 -9.84 -3.19
CA VAL A 164 -1.15 -10.54 -2.28
C VAL A 164 -1.78 -10.85 -0.93
N SER A 165 -1.42 -12.02 -0.41
CA SER A 165 -1.50 -12.34 1.01
C SER A 165 -0.17 -11.93 1.64
N TYR A 166 -0.23 -11.03 2.61
CA TYR A 166 0.93 -10.52 3.34
C TYR A 166 0.81 -10.84 4.82
N ARG A 167 1.76 -11.59 5.37
CA ARG A 167 1.92 -11.79 6.81
C ARG A 167 3.00 -10.86 7.34
N SER A 168 2.66 -10.04 8.33
CA SER A 168 3.53 -8.99 8.85
C SER A 168 4.63 -9.53 9.76
N PHE A 169 5.77 -8.81 9.78
CA PHE A 169 6.91 -9.08 10.66
C PHE A 169 6.91 -8.16 11.90
N ASP A 170 7.79 -8.46 12.84
CA ASP A 170 8.03 -7.62 14.00
C ASP A 170 8.88 -6.40 13.62
N ARG A 171 8.20 -5.28 13.34
CA ARG A 171 8.83 -4.03 12.90
C ARG A 171 9.65 -3.37 14.00
N VAL A 172 9.25 -3.53 15.27
CA VAL A 172 10.00 -2.99 16.41
C VAL A 172 11.37 -3.66 16.48
N LYS A 173 11.37 -4.99 16.42
CA LYS A 173 12.61 -5.78 16.41
C LYS A 173 13.51 -5.42 15.23
N ILE A 174 12.95 -5.24 14.02
CA ILE A 174 13.76 -4.86 12.85
C ILE A 174 14.29 -3.43 12.99
N ALA A 175 13.48 -2.47 13.49
CA ALA A 175 13.92 -1.11 13.73
C ALA A 175 15.09 -1.05 14.75
N GLU A 176 15.03 -1.84 15.82
CA GLU A 176 16.14 -1.96 16.77
C GLU A 176 17.42 -2.52 16.13
N LEU A 177 17.28 -3.46 15.20
CA LEU A 177 18.42 -4.05 14.48
C LEU A 177 19.04 -3.06 13.48
N ILE A 178 18.30 -2.11 12.95
CA ILE A 178 18.84 -1.06 12.06
C ILE A 178 19.98 -0.29 12.70
N ASP A 179 19.87 0.00 13.99
CA ASP A 179 20.90 0.73 14.74
C ASP A 179 22.08 -0.15 15.22
N GLN A 180 21.96 -1.47 15.10
CA GLN A 180 22.91 -2.43 15.67
C GLN A 180 23.71 -3.20 14.59
N THR A 181 23.23 -3.23 13.35
CA THR A 181 23.82 -4.00 12.28
C THR A 181 23.96 -3.18 11.00
N THR A 182 24.81 -3.63 10.07
CA THR A 182 24.86 -3.04 8.74
C THR A 182 23.63 -3.42 7.92
N LEU A 183 23.28 -2.60 6.91
CA LEU A 183 22.19 -2.93 6.00
C LEU A 183 22.42 -4.30 5.31
N SER A 184 23.64 -4.60 4.88
CA SER A 184 23.97 -5.89 4.26
C SER A 184 23.63 -7.08 5.17
N GLU A 185 24.09 -7.03 6.43
CA GLU A 185 23.79 -8.07 7.41
C GLU A 185 22.28 -8.19 7.70
N LEU A 186 21.58 -7.04 7.72
CA LEU A 186 20.14 -7.03 7.96
C LEU A 186 19.35 -7.64 6.79
N LEU A 187 19.79 -7.40 5.54
CA LEU A 187 19.15 -7.97 4.35
C LEU A 187 19.28 -9.51 4.28
N GLU A 188 20.34 -10.08 4.84
CA GLU A 188 20.55 -11.54 4.90
C GLU A 188 19.67 -12.23 5.97
N LYS A 189 19.16 -11.48 6.96
CA LYS A 189 18.32 -12.04 8.02
C LYS A 189 16.92 -12.39 7.51
N ASP A 190 16.34 -13.43 8.10
CA ASP A 190 14.89 -13.67 8.01
C ASP A 190 14.15 -12.70 8.94
N TRP A 191 13.29 -11.86 8.36
CA TRP A 191 12.47 -10.91 9.12
C TRP A 191 11.16 -11.52 9.61
N GLY A 192 10.82 -12.74 9.14
CA GLY A 192 9.62 -13.47 9.55
C GLY A 192 8.33 -13.06 8.83
N TYR A 193 8.39 -12.20 7.80
CA TYR A 193 7.23 -11.94 6.95
C TYR A 193 7.02 -13.04 5.92
N ARG A 194 5.83 -13.05 5.32
CA ARG A 194 5.53 -13.85 4.12
C ARG A 194 4.70 -13.01 3.16
N ILE A 195 5.06 -13.05 1.88
CA ILE A 195 4.31 -12.41 0.80
C ILE A 195 4.05 -13.47 -0.26
N ARG A 196 2.77 -13.65 -0.60
CA ARG A 196 2.34 -14.66 -1.55
C ARG A 196 1.28 -14.06 -2.48
N PRO A 197 1.47 -14.12 -3.82
CA PRO A 197 0.39 -13.84 -4.76
C PRO A 197 -0.82 -14.74 -4.49
N VAL A 198 -2.01 -14.20 -4.65
CA VAL A 198 -3.29 -14.91 -4.58
C VAL A 198 -3.88 -14.92 -5.98
N VAL A 199 -4.16 -16.10 -6.51
CA VAL A 199 -4.72 -16.25 -7.86
C VAL A 199 -6.22 -16.53 -7.73
N PRO A 200 -7.11 -15.56 -8.03
CA PRO A 200 -8.54 -15.76 -7.89
C PRO A 200 -9.07 -16.76 -8.91
N ALA A 201 -9.79 -17.78 -8.43
CA ALA A 201 -10.68 -18.61 -9.24
C ALA A 201 -12.10 -18.02 -9.30
N LEU A 202 -12.45 -17.19 -8.33
CA LEU A 202 -13.73 -16.50 -8.29
C LEU A 202 -13.83 -15.48 -9.44
N LYS A 203 -14.88 -15.60 -10.23
CA LYS A 203 -15.25 -14.61 -11.23
C LYS A 203 -16.20 -13.60 -10.57
N ALA A 204 -15.69 -12.42 -10.29
CA ALA A 204 -16.46 -11.32 -9.71
C ALA A 204 -15.80 -10.01 -10.14
N HIS A 205 -16.60 -8.94 -10.23
CA HIS A 205 -16.07 -7.59 -10.41
C HIS A 205 -15.51 -7.09 -9.09
N PHE A 206 -14.24 -6.74 -9.06
CA PHE A 206 -13.65 -5.98 -7.97
C PHE A 206 -13.76 -4.50 -8.27
N LEU A 207 -14.40 -3.75 -7.38
CA LEU A 207 -14.73 -2.34 -7.56
C LEU A 207 -14.08 -1.50 -6.46
N VAL A 208 -13.59 -0.32 -6.82
CA VAL A 208 -13.07 0.68 -5.89
C VAL A 208 -13.92 1.94 -5.96
N GLY A 209 -14.59 2.26 -4.85
CA GLY A 209 -15.37 3.49 -4.68
C GLY A 209 -14.57 4.54 -3.93
N TRP A 210 -14.33 5.71 -4.54
CA TRP A 210 -13.67 6.85 -3.92
C TRP A 210 -14.68 7.85 -3.37
N THR A 211 -14.59 8.11 -2.07
CA THR A 211 -15.54 9.00 -1.35
C THR A 211 -15.33 10.48 -1.63
N LYS A 212 -14.19 10.87 -2.24
CA LYS A 212 -13.75 12.28 -2.39
C LYS A 212 -13.59 13.02 -1.06
N GLN A 213 -13.38 12.27 0.03
CA GLN A 213 -13.11 12.79 1.37
C GLN A 213 -11.79 12.21 1.85
N ALA A 214 -10.89 13.07 2.34
CA ALA A 214 -9.62 12.61 2.88
C ALA A 214 -9.85 11.89 4.21
N ALA A 215 -9.18 10.77 4.42
CA ALA A 215 -9.20 10.06 5.70
C ALA A 215 -8.53 10.87 6.81
N ILE A 216 -9.09 10.81 8.02
CA ILE A 216 -8.50 11.41 9.23
C ILE A 216 -7.61 10.35 9.89
N SER A 217 -6.34 10.23 9.46
CA SER A 217 -5.62 8.96 9.58
C SER A 217 -4.82 8.73 10.88
N LYS A 218 -4.13 9.74 11.44
CA LYS A 218 -3.16 9.46 12.52
C LYS A 218 -3.81 9.16 13.87
N ASP A 219 -4.81 9.93 14.25
CA ASP A 219 -5.48 9.75 15.54
C ASP A 219 -6.39 8.53 15.55
N MET A 220 -7.04 8.21 14.43
CA MET A 220 -7.87 7.01 14.28
C MET A 220 -7.04 5.74 14.41
N VAL A 221 -5.88 5.67 13.75
CA VAL A 221 -4.97 4.52 13.87
C VAL A 221 -4.51 4.33 15.32
N LYS A 222 -4.21 5.42 16.04
CA LYS A 222 -3.80 5.36 17.44
C LYS A 222 -4.94 4.88 18.34
N MET A 223 -6.16 5.37 18.13
CA MET A 223 -7.33 4.96 18.91
C MET A 223 -7.70 3.50 18.62
N ALA A 224 -7.71 3.10 17.36
CA ALA A 224 -8.00 1.73 16.97
C ALA A 224 -6.97 0.74 17.55
N LYS A 225 -5.67 1.08 17.53
CA LYS A 225 -4.62 0.25 18.15
C LYS A 225 -4.88 -0.09 19.62
N SER A 226 -5.40 0.85 20.39
CA SER A 226 -5.69 0.60 21.82
C SER A 226 -6.85 -0.38 22.07
N ARG A 227 -7.67 -0.65 21.06
CA ARG A 227 -8.83 -1.55 21.13
C ARG A 227 -8.58 -2.93 20.52
N ILE A 228 -7.41 -3.14 19.92
CA ILE A 228 -7.03 -4.44 19.35
C ILE A 228 -6.83 -5.44 20.49
N SER A 229 -7.76 -6.38 20.64
CA SER A 229 -7.68 -7.48 21.60
C SER A 229 -7.17 -8.75 20.95
N SER A 230 -6.76 -9.74 21.76
CA SER A 230 -6.40 -11.08 21.24
C SER A 230 -7.57 -11.74 20.50
N GLN A 231 -8.80 -11.52 20.97
CA GLN A 231 -10.00 -12.02 20.30
C GLN A 231 -10.15 -11.38 18.92
N TYR A 232 -10.05 -10.05 18.82
CA TYR A 232 -10.08 -9.32 17.55
C TYR A 232 -9.05 -9.87 16.55
N LEU A 233 -7.81 -10.10 17.00
CA LEU A 233 -6.74 -10.65 16.16
C LEU A 233 -7.06 -12.05 15.66
N THR A 234 -7.57 -12.93 16.54
CA THR A 234 -7.91 -14.30 16.17
C THR A 234 -9.06 -14.33 15.16
N GLU A 235 -10.13 -13.60 15.42
CA GLU A 235 -11.32 -13.56 14.56
C GLU A 235 -10.99 -12.92 13.20
N THR A 236 -10.19 -11.84 13.19
CA THR A 236 -9.76 -11.19 11.94
C THR A 236 -8.87 -12.14 11.13
N GLU A 237 -7.91 -12.83 11.75
CA GLU A 237 -7.06 -13.79 11.03
C GLU A 237 -7.88 -14.90 10.37
N VAL A 238 -8.90 -15.45 11.05
CA VAL A 238 -9.81 -16.44 10.45
C VAL A 238 -10.56 -15.85 9.25
N ALA A 239 -11.13 -14.65 9.39
CA ALA A 239 -11.86 -13.99 8.30
C ALA A 239 -10.97 -13.68 7.09
N VAL A 240 -9.71 -13.26 7.32
CA VAL A 240 -8.73 -13.03 6.25
C VAL A 240 -8.37 -14.31 5.53
N GLN A 241 -8.10 -15.39 6.24
CA GLN A 241 -7.78 -16.69 5.64
C GLN A 241 -8.98 -17.27 4.86
N ASP A 242 -10.20 -17.09 5.36
CA ASP A 242 -11.42 -17.48 4.67
C ASP A 242 -11.65 -16.64 3.39
N ALA A 243 -11.37 -15.34 3.42
CA ALA A 243 -11.45 -14.49 2.22
C ALA A 243 -10.42 -14.91 1.15
N ILE A 244 -9.18 -15.22 1.55
CA ILE A 244 -8.14 -15.75 0.65
C ILE A 244 -8.61 -17.08 0.04
N LYS A 245 -9.05 -18.02 0.85
CA LYS A 245 -9.56 -19.32 0.41
C LYS A 245 -10.75 -19.17 -0.54
N ALA A 246 -11.69 -18.29 -0.21
CA ALA A 246 -12.87 -18.02 -1.04
C ALA A 246 -12.49 -17.54 -2.45
N LEU A 247 -11.53 -16.62 -2.55
CA LEU A 247 -11.02 -16.17 -3.86
C LEU A 247 -10.35 -17.31 -4.62
N GLU A 248 -9.48 -18.08 -3.97
CA GLU A 248 -8.73 -19.19 -4.59
C GLU A 248 -9.62 -20.37 -5.03
N THR A 249 -10.73 -20.60 -4.32
CA THR A 249 -11.65 -21.73 -4.63
C THR A 249 -12.88 -21.32 -5.43
N GLY A 250 -13.12 -20.02 -5.59
CA GLY A 250 -14.32 -19.52 -6.28
C GLY A 250 -15.59 -19.55 -5.42
N ASP A 251 -15.44 -19.59 -4.09
CA ASP A 251 -16.59 -19.65 -3.16
C ASP A 251 -17.11 -18.24 -2.83
N LYS A 252 -18.13 -17.82 -3.57
CA LYS A 252 -18.76 -16.50 -3.37
C LYS A 252 -19.44 -16.36 -2.01
N THR A 253 -20.00 -17.44 -1.47
CA THR A 253 -20.70 -17.40 -0.17
C THR A 253 -19.69 -17.18 0.95
N LEU A 254 -18.58 -17.91 0.91
CA LEU A 254 -17.48 -17.74 1.86
C LEU A 254 -16.87 -16.36 1.75
N LEU A 255 -16.68 -15.82 0.52
CA LEU A 255 -16.17 -14.45 0.34
C LEU A 255 -17.08 -13.40 1.01
N LYS A 256 -18.38 -13.49 0.75
CA LYS A 256 -19.35 -12.55 1.33
C LYS A 256 -19.37 -12.62 2.85
N SER A 257 -19.42 -13.82 3.43
CA SER A 257 -19.43 -13.97 4.89
C SER A 257 -18.12 -13.53 5.55
N SER A 258 -16.98 -13.83 4.95
CA SER A 258 -15.67 -13.42 5.49
C SER A 258 -15.44 -11.91 5.42
N LEU A 259 -15.80 -11.25 4.31
CA LEU A 259 -15.68 -9.79 4.20
C LEU A 259 -16.71 -9.06 5.06
N GLN A 260 -17.92 -9.63 5.25
CA GLN A 260 -18.88 -9.11 6.23
C GLN A 260 -18.30 -9.16 7.65
N ALA A 261 -17.70 -10.30 8.05
CA ALA A 261 -17.05 -10.41 9.35
C ALA A 261 -15.92 -9.36 9.53
N VAL A 262 -15.07 -9.15 8.52
CA VAL A 262 -14.05 -8.10 8.55
C VAL A 262 -14.68 -6.71 8.70
N SER A 263 -15.76 -6.44 7.97
CA SER A 263 -16.47 -5.16 8.06
C SER A 263 -17.05 -4.91 9.46
N ASP A 264 -17.69 -5.92 10.05
CA ASP A 264 -18.27 -5.85 11.40
C ASP A 264 -17.20 -5.63 12.48
N GLN A 265 -16.04 -6.28 12.32
CA GLN A 265 -14.89 -6.07 13.19
C GLN A 265 -14.32 -4.65 13.09
N LEU A 266 -14.23 -4.08 11.88
CA LEU A 266 -13.83 -2.69 11.71
C LEU A 266 -14.81 -1.72 12.37
N GLU A 267 -16.11 -1.95 12.24
CA GLU A 267 -17.15 -1.14 12.93
C GLU A 267 -17.04 -1.24 14.45
N SER A 268 -16.77 -2.44 14.97
CA SER A 268 -16.59 -2.65 16.41
C SER A 268 -15.33 -1.98 16.96
N LEU A 269 -14.28 -1.87 16.12
CA LEU A 269 -13.00 -1.28 16.49
C LEU A 269 -13.14 0.25 16.68
N SER A 270 -13.80 0.94 15.74
CA SER A 270 -14.15 2.36 15.88
C SER A 270 -15.29 2.75 14.96
N PRO A 271 -16.32 3.47 15.47
CA PRO A 271 -17.40 4.00 14.65
C PRO A 271 -16.91 5.02 13.61
N ASP A 272 -15.75 5.65 13.85
CA ASP A 272 -15.18 6.65 12.95
C ASP A 272 -14.59 6.05 11.65
N ILE A 273 -14.38 4.73 11.63
CA ILE A 273 -13.92 4.02 10.41
C ILE A 273 -15.01 4.14 9.31
N TYR A 274 -16.27 4.00 9.69
CA TYR A 274 -17.38 4.14 8.76
C TYR A 274 -18.06 5.52 8.90
N VAL A 275 -17.42 6.55 8.33
CA VAL A 275 -18.06 7.86 8.13
C VAL A 275 -19.23 7.74 7.16
N ASP A 276 -20.11 8.74 7.10
CA ASP A 276 -21.37 8.68 6.35
C ASP A 276 -21.22 8.16 4.92
N LYS A 277 -20.22 8.64 4.18
CA LYS A 277 -19.99 8.17 2.80
C LYS A 277 -19.54 6.72 2.71
N LEU A 278 -18.75 6.23 3.66
CA LEU A 278 -18.34 4.83 3.70
C LEU A 278 -19.49 3.92 4.16
N LYS A 279 -20.40 4.40 5.03
CA LYS A 279 -21.66 3.70 5.34
C LYS A 279 -22.52 3.55 4.09
N LYS A 280 -22.75 4.64 3.36
CA LYS A 280 -23.50 4.63 2.11
C LYS A 280 -22.87 3.75 1.04
N LEU A 281 -21.53 3.74 0.94
CA LEU A 281 -20.79 2.85 0.06
C LEU A 281 -21.10 1.38 0.38
N LYS A 282 -21.06 1.00 1.67
CA LYS A 282 -21.39 -0.34 2.15
C LYS A 282 -22.85 -0.68 1.92
N GLU A 283 -23.77 0.20 2.34
CA GLU A 283 -25.22 -0.01 2.25
C GLU A 283 -25.72 -0.16 0.80
N ALA A 284 -24.99 0.36 -0.18
CA ALA A 284 -25.32 0.23 -1.59
C ALA A 284 -25.40 -1.21 -2.09
N GLU A 285 -24.80 -2.18 -1.37
CA GLU A 285 -24.87 -3.62 -1.69
C GLU A 285 -26.20 -4.28 -1.37
N GLN A 286 -27.09 -3.64 -0.58
CA GLN A 286 -28.30 -4.24 -0.08
C GLN A 286 -29.19 -4.78 -1.20
N GLY A 287 -29.54 -6.08 -1.09
CA GLY A 287 -30.36 -6.79 -2.08
C GLY A 287 -29.61 -7.20 -3.35
N LEU A 288 -28.29 -7.03 -3.41
CA LEU A 288 -27.44 -7.41 -4.54
C LEU A 288 -26.61 -8.67 -4.24
N ASP A 289 -26.15 -9.37 -5.28
CA ASP A 289 -25.12 -10.40 -5.12
C ASP A 289 -23.73 -9.74 -5.08
N ALA A 290 -23.52 -8.94 -4.05
CA ALA A 290 -22.32 -8.15 -3.83
C ALA A 290 -21.97 -8.11 -2.34
N ILE A 291 -20.75 -7.65 -2.03
CA ILE A 291 -20.27 -7.29 -0.69
C ILE A 291 -19.39 -6.05 -0.81
N ALA A 292 -19.64 -5.04 0.02
CA ALA A 292 -18.89 -3.79 0.04
C ALA A 292 -18.41 -3.43 1.45
N LYS A 293 -17.25 -2.79 1.57
CA LYS A 293 -16.68 -2.37 2.86
C LYS A 293 -15.69 -1.22 2.71
N SER A 294 -15.39 -0.57 3.81
CA SER A 294 -14.26 0.36 3.90
C SER A 294 -12.95 -0.33 3.56
N SER A 295 -11.96 0.39 3.05
CA SER A 295 -10.61 -0.09 2.80
C SER A 295 -9.57 0.80 3.47
N GLY A 296 -8.53 0.21 4.04
CA GLY A 296 -7.46 0.92 4.73
C GLY A 296 -7.87 1.42 6.12
N ALA A 297 -7.45 2.63 6.48
CA ALA A 297 -7.73 3.20 7.79
C ALA A 297 -9.22 3.55 8.01
N GLY A 298 -9.98 3.71 6.95
CA GLY A 298 -11.34 4.26 7.03
C GLY A 298 -11.35 5.78 7.25
N GLY A 299 -12.49 6.31 7.65
CA GLY A 299 -12.65 7.76 7.86
C GLY A 299 -12.72 8.59 6.58
N GLY A 300 -12.68 7.98 5.41
CA GLY A 300 -12.68 8.59 4.09
C GLY A 300 -11.94 7.74 3.06
N ASP A 301 -11.29 8.38 2.11
CA ASP A 301 -10.55 7.77 1.00
C ASP A 301 -11.43 6.79 0.20
N CYS A 302 -11.10 5.51 0.17
CA CYS A 302 -11.77 4.50 -0.63
C CYS A 302 -12.45 3.41 0.21
N GLY A 303 -13.52 2.85 -0.37
CA GLY A 303 -14.01 1.53 -0.05
C GLY A 303 -13.91 0.61 -1.25
N ILE A 304 -14.13 -0.67 -1.03
CA ILE A 304 -14.09 -1.72 -2.04
C ILE A 304 -15.41 -2.48 -2.09
N ALA A 305 -15.67 -3.13 -3.23
CA ALA A 305 -16.72 -4.12 -3.34
C ALA A 305 -16.34 -5.27 -4.27
N PHE A 306 -16.98 -6.41 -4.06
CA PHE A 306 -17.05 -7.50 -5.02
C PHE A 306 -18.50 -7.68 -5.45
N ALA A 307 -18.78 -7.64 -6.74
CA ALA A 307 -20.08 -7.95 -7.34
C ALA A 307 -19.95 -9.20 -8.20
N VAL A 308 -20.83 -10.19 -7.97
CA VAL A 308 -20.71 -11.51 -8.59
C VAL A 308 -21.26 -11.53 -10.01
N ASP A 309 -22.19 -10.62 -10.32
CA ASP A 309 -22.81 -10.51 -11.63
C ASP A 309 -22.88 -9.06 -12.12
N GLN A 310 -23.09 -8.88 -13.42
CA GLN A 310 -23.12 -7.58 -14.07
C GLN A 310 -24.27 -6.69 -13.54
N ALA A 311 -25.45 -7.26 -13.26
CA ALA A 311 -26.60 -6.50 -12.81
C ALA A 311 -26.35 -5.91 -11.39
N SER A 312 -25.77 -6.72 -10.50
CA SER A 312 -25.36 -6.27 -9.17
C SER A 312 -24.28 -5.21 -9.25
N ARG A 313 -23.30 -5.39 -10.14
CA ARG A 313 -22.24 -4.41 -10.42
C ARG A 313 -22.82 -3.06 -10.88
N ASP A 314 -23.68 -3.07 -11.88
CA ASP A 314 -24.24 -1.84 -12.47
C ASP A 314 -25.09 -1.09 -11.46
N THR A 315 -25.94 -1.80 -10.71
CA THR A 315 -26.80 -1.21 -9.67
C THR A 315 -25.94 -0.63 -8.52
N LEU A 316 -24.88 -1.32 -8.11
CA LEU A 316 -23.98 -0.84 -7.07
C LEU A 316 -23.29 0.47 -7.46
N VAL A 317 -22.77 0.53 -8.69
CA VAL A 317 -22.12 1.73 -9.22
C VAL A 317 -23.09 2.89 -9.36
N GLU A 318 -24.31 2.65 -9.83
CA GLU A 318 -25.35 3.67 -9.91
C GLU A 318 -25.68 4.25 -8.52
N ARG A 319 -25.85 3.40 -7.50
CA ARG A 319 -26.12 3.82 -6.13
C ARG A 319 -24.93 4.63 -5.56
N TRP A 320 -23.69 4.22 -5.83
CA TRP A 320 -22.50 4.99 -5.44
C TRP A 320 -22.49 6.39 -6.07
N GLN A 321 -22.80 6.49 -7.36
CA GLN A 321 -22.84 7.77 -8.06
C GLN A 321 -23.92 8.71 -7.48
N GLN A 322 -25.09 8.19 -7.12
CA GLN A 322 -26.17 8.95 -6.46
C GLN A 322 -25.72 9.54 -5.12
N GLU A 323 -24.81 8.86 -4.41
CA GLU A 323 -24.23 9.32 -3.15
C GLU A 323 -22.92 10.14 -3.34
N GLY A 324 -22.56 10.47 -4.59
CA GLY A 324 -21.35 11.22 -4.93
C GLY A 324 -20.05 10.46 -4.66
N ILE A 325 -20.12 9.12 -4.66
CA ILE A 325 -18.98 8.22 -4.61
C ILE A 325 -18.60 7.85 -6.05
N GLU A 326 -17.34 8.00 -6.39
CA GLU A 326 -16.85 7.77 -7.75
C GLU A 326 -16.27 6.37 -7.88
N LEU A 327 -16.61 5.65 -8.95
CA LEU A 327 -15.89 4.44 -9.33
C LEU A 327 -14.49 4.83 -9.80
N LEU A 328 -13.48 4.56 -8.97
CA LEU A 328 -12.09 4.92 -9.22
C LEU A 328 -11.36 3.85 -10.06
N TYR A 329 -11.66 2.58 -9.82
CA TYR A 329 -11.04 1.44 -10.47
C TYR A 329 -11.96 0.23 -10.47
N GLU A 330 -11.80 -0.63 -11.48
CA GLU A 330 -12.54 -1.89 -11.64
C GLU A 330 -11.68 -2.93 -12.35
N VAL A 331 -11.83 -4.19 -11.96
CA VAL A 331 -11.28 -5.38 -12.64
C VAL A 331 -12.20 -6.59 -12.42
#